data_10ecbdc9beb5e21784c39c6d35a22068
#
_entry.id   10ecbdc9beb5e21784c39c6d35a22068
#
_cell.length_a   1.000
_cell.length_b   1.000
_cell.length_c   1.000
_cell.angle_alpha   90.00
_cell.angle_beta   90.00
_cell.angle_gamma   90.00
#
_symmetry.space_group_name_H-M   'P 1'
#
loop_
_entity.id
_entity.type
_entity.pdbx_description
1 polymer ?
#
loop_
_entity_poly.entity_id
_entity_poly.type
_entity_poly.pdbx_seq_one_letter_code
_entity_poly.pdbx_strand_id
1 'polypeptide(L)'
;MAFDIGGTNIKYAICDEKFNLTDRHTVPTEAQKGGQELVQKIICIIESYENIDRIAISTAGQVDSENGIVVYSTDNIPYYTGMMVKKIIENKTNIPTFVENDVNAFALGEARFGAGKCHSDFLCLTYGTGIGGAMFLNNKLYKGNASSAGEFGHMITHAGGKQCTCGGEGCYECYASAKALIEAVNKANSTNLNAFQIFEKENFSKPEIRSVIDKWIDEMIIGLINIIYIFNPPLIVLGGGIMNEDYVLDLIDRKIYNLLMDNFKNVNIVRSKLKSDSALLGVSYEASQL
;
A
#
# COMPACT_ATOMS: atom_id res chain seq x y z
N MET A 1 -5.33 14.38 13.74
CA MET A 1 -4.87 13.03 14.11
C MET A 1 -4.98 12.13 12.91
N ALA A 2 -3.96 11.33 12.59
CA ALA A 2 -3.95 10.47 11.41
C ALA A 2 -3.82 8.99 11.78
N PHE A 3 -4.52 8.14 11.03
CA PHE A 3 -4.53 6.68 11.17
C PHE A 3 -4.17 6.02 9.85
N ASP A 4 -3.38 4.94 9.91
CA ASP A 4 -3.11 4.02 8.80
C ASP A 4 -3.48 2.60 9.25
N ILE A 5 -4.60 2.11 8.71
CA ILE A 5 -5.25 0.86 9.11
C ILE A 5 -4.84 -0.24 8.15
N GLY A 6 -3.83 -1.00 8.52
CA GLY A 6 -3.46 -2.23 7.83
C GLY A 6 -4.18 -3.46 8.38
N GLY A 7 -4.07 -4.58 7.68
CA GLY A 7 -4.71 -5.84 8.11
C GLY A 7 -4.19 -6.40 9.45
N THR A 8 -2.98 -6.05 9.86
CA THR A 8 -2.35 -6.56 11.09
C THR A 8 -2.25 -5.50 12.18
N ASN A 9 -1.87 -4.29 11.82
CA ASN A 9 -1.64 -3.19 12.74
C ASN A 9 -2.31 -1.91 12.26
N ILE A 10 -2.75 -1.10 13.21
CA ILE A 10 -3.12 0.30 13.04
C ILE A 10 -1.92 1.13 13.49
N LYS A 11 -1.42 1.99 12.63
CA LYS A 11 -0.48 3.04 12.99
C LYS A 11 -1.25 4.35 13.13
N TYR A 12 -0.92 5.15 14.13
CA TYR A 12 -1.50 6.47 14.25
C TYR A 12 -0.49 7.47 14.81
N ALA A 13 -0.72 8.74 14.51
CA ALA A 13 0.13 9.83 14.95
C ALA A 13 -0.65 11.15 15.02
N ILE A 14 -0.12 12.09 15.76
CA ILE A 14 -0.53 13.51 15.68
C ILE A 14 0.25 14.17 14.55
N CYS A 15 -0.47 14.86 13.67
CA CYS A 15 0.10 15.65 12.58
C CYS A 15 -0.13 17.12 12.86
N ASP A 16 0.94 17.92 12.91
CA ASP A 16 0.84 19.38 13.09
C ASP A 16 0.53 20.13 11.78
N GLU A 17 0.32 21.44 11.84
CA GLU A 17 0.06 22.29 10.68
C GLU A 17 1.20 22.33 9.65
N LYS A 18 2.40 21.93 10.05
CA LYS A 18 3.59 21.81 9.18
C LYS A 18 3.80 20.38 8.66
N PHE A 19 2.83 19.50 8.90
CA PHE A 19 2.88 18.09 8.55
C PHE A 19 4.02 17.31 9.23
N ASN A 20 4.43 17.70 10.45
CA ASN A 20 5.31 16.88 11.27
C ASN A 20 4.47 15.85 12.03
N LEU A 21 4.84 14.58 11.89
CA LEU A 21 4.20 13.50 12.63
C LEU A 21 4.88 13.30 13.98
N THR A 22 4.12 13.44 15.05
CA THR A 22 4.55 13.24 16.44
C THR A 22 3.64 12.23 17.14
N ASP A 23 3.98 11.83 18.34
CA ASP A 23 3.18 10.91 19.17
C ASP A 23 2.72 9.66 18.39
N ARG A 24 3.71 8.91 17.87
CA ARG A 24 3.51 7.78 16.98
C ARG A 24 3.25 6.50 17.75
N HIS A 25 2.19 5.82 17.40
CA HIS A 25 1.81 4.56 18.01
C HIS A 25 1.52 3.48 16.97
N THR A 26 1.64 2.24 17.40
CA THR A 26 1.23 1.07 16.64
C THR A 26 0.49 0.12 17.57
N VAL A 27 -0.73 -0.25 17.18
CA VAL A 27 -1.57 -1.20 17.93
C VAL A 27 -2.07 -2.29 16.98
N PRO A 28 -2.35 -3.50 17.47
CA PRO A 28 -2.94 -4.56 16.63
C PRO A 28 -4.28 -4.12 16.04
N THR A 29 -4.53 -4.42 14.76
CA THR A 29 -5.84 -4.17 14.11
C THR A 29 -6.92 -5.04 14.72
N GLU A 30 -6.59 -6.31 15.03
CA GLU A 30 -7.55 -7.34 15.45
C GLU A 30 -8.67 -7.51 14.43
N ALA A 31 -8.30 -7.49 13.15
CA ALA A 31 -9.20 -7.44 11.99
C ALA A 31 -10.31 -8.51 12.02
N GLN A 32 -10.05 -9.68 12.62
CA GLN A 32 -11.00 -10.78 12.78
C GLN A 32 -12.23 -10.41 13.65
N LYS A 33 -12.15 -9.34 14.43
CA LYS A 33 -13.31 -8.83 15.23
C LYS A 33 -14.30 -8.05 14.35
N GLY A 34 -13.90 -7.71 13.12
CA GLY A 34 -14.74 -7.06 12.11
C GLY A 34 -14.71 -5.53 12.16
N GLY A 35 -15.33 -4.94 11.13
CA GLY A 35 -15.27 -3.50 10.90
C GLY A 35 -15.88 -2.65 12.00
N GLN A 36 -16.94 -3.12 12.66
CA GLN A 36 -17.59 -2.37 13.73
C GLN A 36 -16.68 -2.20 14.94
N GLU A 37 -16.03 -3.28 15.38
CA GLU A 37 -15.08 -3.25 16.49
C GLU A 37 -13.83 -2.43 16.14
N LEU A 38 -13.39 -2.51 14.87
CA LEU A 38 -12.30 -1.71 14.36
C LEU A 38 -12.59 -0.21 14.46
N VAL A 39 -13.75 0.23 13.98
CA VAL A 39 -14.13 1.66 14.04
C VAL A 39 -14.34 2.11 15.49
N GLN A 40 -14.92 1.27 16.34
CA GLN A 40 -15.07 1.58 17.76
C GLN A 40 -13.70 1.74 18.45
N LYS A 41 -12.73 0.91 18.12
CA LYS A 41 -11.34 1.03 18.63
C LYS A 41 -10.71 2.36 18.22
N ILE A 42 -10.90 2.79 16.98
CA ILE A 42 -10.42 4.09 16.50
C ILE A 42 -11.07 5.23 17.29
N ILE A 43 -12.37 5.17 17.50
CA ILE A 43 -13.11 6.17 18.29
C ILE A 43 -12.55 6.23 19.73
N CYS A 44 -12.33 5.10 20.39
CA CYS A 44 -11.73 5.07 21.73
C CYS A 44 -10.33 5.72 21.77
N ILE A 45 -9.52 5.50 20.72
CA ILE A 45 -8.21 6.15 20.61
C ILE A 45 -8.40 7.66 20.46
N ILE A 46 -9.28 8.13 19.58
CA ILE A 46 -9.54 9.56 19.36
C ILE A 46 -10.01 10.22 20.66
N GLU A 47 -10.95 9.60 21.38
CA GLU A 47 -11.52 10.12 22.64
C GLU A 47 -10.47 10.20 23.78
N SER A 48 -9.33 9.52 23.66
CA SER A 48 -8.22 9.62 24.63
C SER A 48 -7.32 10.84 24.42
N TYR A 49 -7.57 11.62 23.35
CA TYR A 49 -6.83 12.84 23.03
C TYR A 49 -7.70 14.07 23.15
N GLU A 50 -7.09 15.17 23.57
CA GLU A 50 -7.71 16.50 23.58
C GLU A 50 -7.20 17.34 22.40
N ASN A 51 -7.98 18.33 21.98
CA ASN A 51 -7.59 19.32 20.97
C ASN A 51 -7.26 18.70 19.59
N ILE A 52 -8.10 17.77 19.13
CA ILE A 52 -8.04 17.23 17.78
C ILE A 52 -9.02 17.99 16.88
N ASP A 53 -8.48 18.71 15.88
CA ASP A 53 -9.29 19.52 14.95
C ASP A 53 -9.82 18.70 13.78
N ARG A 54 -9.07 17.66 13.35
CA ARG A 54 -9.40 16.81 12.18
C ARG A 54 -8.92 15.38 12.38
N ILE A 55 -9.65 14.46 11.76
CA ILE A 55 -9.31 13.04 11.73
C ILE A 55 -9.03 12.66 10.27
N ALA A 56 -7.94 11.96 10.05
CA ALA A 56 -7.49 11.49 8.75
C ALA A 56 -7.28 9.98 8.80
N ILE A 57 -7.95 9.22 7.93
CA ILE A 57 -7.93 7.76 7.94
C ILE A 57 -7.47 7.22 6.58
N SER A 58 -6.40 6.47 6.60
CA SER A 58 -5.96 5.54 5.56
C SER A 58 -6.45 4.15 5.96
N THR A 59 -7.11 3.43 5.07
CA THR A 59 -7.64 2.10 5.39
C THR A 59 -7.58 1.14 4.22
N ALA A 60 -7.40 -0.15 4.53
CA ALA A 60 -7.53 -1.21 3.54
C ALA A 60 -8.96 -1.25 2.96
N GLY A 61 -9.08 -1.71 1.71
CA GLY A 61 -10.34 -1.79 0.95
C GLY A 61 -10.53 -0.62 -0.01
N GLN A 62 -11.52 -0.75 -0.89
CA GLN A 62 -11.89 0.30 -1.82
C GLN A 62 -12.75 1.34 -1.11
N VAL A 63 -12.41 2.61 -1.23
CA VAL A 63 -13.04 3.69 -0.47
C VAL A 63 -13.62 4.76 -1.42
N ASP A 64 -14.90 5.02 -1.26
CA ASP A 64 -15.50 6.28 -1.68
C ASP A 64 -15.11 7.36 -0.69
N SER A 65 -14.03 8.08 -0.98
CA SER A 65 -13.48 9.07 -0.05
C SER A 65 -14.30 10.36 0.04
N GLU A 66 -15.16 10.62 -0.94
CA GLU A 66 -16.09 11.76 -0.89
C GLU A 66 -17.10 11.56 0.25
N ASN A 67 -17.68 10.37 0.34
CA ASN A 67 -18.63 10.00 1.38
C ASN A 67 -18.00 9.30 2.58
N GLY A 68 -16.73 8.90 2.49
CA GLY A 68 -16.00 8.17 3.54
C GLY A 68 -16.57 6.77 3.79
N ILE A 69 -16.94 6.08 2.72
CA ILE A 69 -17.57 4.74 2.75
C ILE A 69 -16.58 3.70 2.22
N VAL A 70 -16.40 2.61 2.94
CA VAL A 70 -15.70 1.43 2.44
C VAL A 70 -16.65 0.69 1.49
N VAL A 71 -16.50 0.90 0.18
CA VAL A 71 -17.40 0.32 -0.81
C VAL A 71 -17.19 -1.16 -1.02
N TYR A 72 -15.95 -1.63 -0.82
CA TYR A 72 -15.61 -3.05 -0.84
C TYR A 72 -14.38 -3.33 0.03
N SER A 73 -14.42 -4.42 0.74
CA SER A 73 -13.28 -5.00 1.47
C SER A 73 -13.34 -6.52 1.38
N THR A 74 -12.19 -7.16 1.32
CA THR A 74 -12.10 -8.62 1.42
C THR A 74 -12.43 -9.08 2.84
N ASP A 75 -12.66 -10.38 3.02
CA ASP A 75 -12.95 -10.98 4.35
C ASP A 75 -11.80 -10.86 5.36
N ASN A 76 -10.69 -10.23 4.98
CA ASN A 76 -9.60 -9.89 5.91
C ASN A 76 -10.08 -8.98 7.06
N ILE A 77 -11.11 -8.15 6.82
CA ILE A 77 -11.84 -7.40 7.85
C ILE A 77 -13.33 -7.71 7.65
N PRO A 78 -13.90 -8.67 8.39
CA PRO A 78 -15.31 -9.06 8.23
C PRO A 78 -16.25 -7.88 8.46
N TYR A 79 -17.36 -7.83 7.71
CA TYR A 79 -18.39 -6.79 7.83
C TYR A 79 -17.91 -5.34 7.68
N TYR A 80 -16.82 -5.14 6.91
CA TYR A 80 -16.28 -3.81 6.66
C TYR A 80 -16.85 -3.18 5.38
N THR A 81 -17.24 -3.99 4.40
CA THR A 81 -17.94 -3.54 3.18
C THR A 81 -19.24 -2.81 3.52
N GLY A 82 -19.45 -1.63 2.92
CA GLY A 82 -20.61 -0.77 3.15
C GLY A 82 -20.50 0.13 4.39
N MET A 83 -19.43 0.06 5.16
CA MET A 83 -19.27 0.84 6.39
C MET A 83 -19.04 2.32 6.09
N MET A 84 -19.88 3.17 6.66
CA MET A 84 -19.80 4.63 6.56
C MET A 84 -18.85 5.19 7.62
N VAL A 85 -17.55 4.91 7.48
CA VAL A 85 -16.53 5.20 8.50
C VAL A 85 -16.53 6.66 8.90
N LYS A 86 -16.50 7.58 7.91
CA LYS A 86 -16.56 9.04 8.13
C LYS A 86 -17.75 9.41 9.00
N LYS A 87 -18.95 9.03 8.59
CA LYS A 87 -20.20 9.38 9.28
C LYS A 87 -20.25 8.82 10.70
N ILE A 88 -19.78 7.61 10.92
CA ILE A 88 -19.77 6.98 12.26
C ILE A 88 -18.84 7.76 13.19
N ILE A 89 -17.63 8.12 12.74
CA ILE A 89 -16.66 8.85 13.54
C ILE A 89 -17.15 10.28 13.80
N GLU A 90 -17.58 11.01 12.76
CA GLU A 90 -18.09 12.38 12.89
C GLU A 90 -19.29 12.47 13.84
N ASN A 91 -20.24 11.52 13.76
CA ASN A 91 -21.38 11.49 14.67
C ASN A 91 -20.99 11.27 16.14
N LYS A 92 -19.89 10.56 16.38
CA LYS A 92 -19.45 10.24 17.75
C LYS A 92 -18.55 11.31 18.34
N THR A 93 -17.68 11.90 17.53
CA THR A 93 -16.62 12.81 17.98
C THR A 93 -16.91 14.28 17.69
N ASN A 94 -17.83 14.58 16.77
CA ASN A 94 -18.07 15.90 16.18
C ASN A 94 -16.82 16.51 15.51
N ILE A 95 -15.86 15.68 15.08
CA ILE A 95 -14.62 16.12 14.42
C ILE A 95 -14.69 15.79 12.92
N PRO A 96 -14.42 16.75 12.02
CA PRO A 96 -14.36 16.50 10.57
C PRO A 96 -13.38 15.37 10.24
N THR A 97 -13.82 14.42 9.43
CA THR A 97 -13.07 13.20 9.14
C THR A 97 -12.89 12.99 7.63
N PHE A 98 -11.67 12.71 7.20
CA PHE A 98 -11.33 12.26 5.85
C PHE A 98 -10.97 10.78 5.87
N VAL A 99 -11.42 10.03 4.87
CA VAL A 99 -11.14 8.59 4.73
C VAL A 99 -10.70 8.28 3.31
N GLU A 100 -9.61 7.56 3.15
CA GLU A 100 -9.08 7.14 1.84
C GLU A 100 -8.55 5.70 1.90
N ASN A 101 -8.45 5.06 0.74
CA ASN A 101 -7.74 3.79 0.61
C ASN A 101 -6.25 3.93 0.96
N ASP A 102 -5.64 2.88 1.49
CA ASP A 102 -4.25 2.89 1.99
C ASP A 102 -3.21 3.20 0.90
N VAL A 103 -3.34 2.63 -0.30
CA VAL A 103 -2.40 2.89 -1.40
C VAL A 103 -2.66 4.24 -2.06
N ASN A 104 -3.90 4.66 -2.14
CA ASN A 104 -4.25 6.02 -2.56
C ASN A 104 -3.69 7.06 -1.59
N ALA A 105 -3.82 6.83 -0.29
CA ALA A 105 -3.23 7.66 0.76
C ALA A 105 -1.69 7.71 0.65
N PHE A 106 -1.07 6.56 0.39
CA PHE A 106 0.36 6.49 0.11
C PHE A 106 0.75 7.36 -1.10
N ALA A 107 0.02 7.27 -2.21
CA ALA A 107 0.29 8.07 -3.41
C ALA A 107 0.11 9.58 -3.15
N LEU A 108 -0.90 9.98 -2.39
CA LEU A 108 -1.11 11.36 -1.96
C LEU A 108 0.08 11.89 -1.13
N GLY A 109 0.58 11.09 -0.21
CA GLY A 109 1.78 11.44 0.57
C GLY A 109 3.01 11.62 -0.31
N GLU A 110 3.27 10.68 -1.21
CA GLU A 110 4.39 10.77 -2.16
C GLU A 110 4.25 11.96 -3.12
N ALA A 111 3.03 12.31 -3.54
CA ALA A 111 2.76 13.48 -4.37
C ALA A 111 3.09 14.80 -3.68
N ARG A 112 2.83 14.91 -2.38
CA ARG A 112 2.97 16.17 -1.64
C ARG A 112 4.34 16.31 -0.97
N PHE A 113 4.88 15.23 -0.43
CA PHE A 113 6.06 15.28 0.44
C PHE A 113 7.19 14.35 0.01
N GLY A 114 6.91 13.40 -0.90
CA GLY A 114 7.82 12.32 -1.24
C GLY A 114 8.45 12.39 -2.63
N ALA A 115 8.58 11.22 -3.24
CA ALA A 115 9.24 11.05 -4.55
C ALA A 115 8.42 11.62 -5.70
N GLY A 116 7.10 11.69 -5.58
CA GLY A 116 6.17 12.23 -6.59
C GLY A 116 6.05 13.75 -6.61
N LYS A 117 6.64 14.48 -5.65
CA LYS A 117 6.40 15.92 -5.42
C LYS A 117 6.58 16.82 -6.66
N CYS A 118 7.46 16.48 -7.59
CA CYS A 118 7.72 17.26 -8.79
C CYS A 118 7.13 16.65 -10.08
N HIS A 119 6.20 15.68 -9.93
CA HIS A 119 5.62 14.96 -11.05
C HIS A 119 4.11 15.16 -11.08
N SER A 120 3.58 15.59 -12.23
CA SER A 120 2.13 15.65 -12.48
C SER A 120 1.52 14.26 -12.65
N ASP A 121 2.35 13.31 -13.09
CA ASP A 121 1.96 11.95 -13.45
C ASP A 121 2.97 10.95 -12.88
N PHE A 122 2.48 10.00 -12.13
CA PHE A 122 3.27 8.87 -11.63
C PHE A 122 2.35 7.76 -11.13
N LEU A 123 2.92 6.58 -10.98
CA LEU A 123 2.24 5.42 -10.41
C LEU A 123 2.88 5.02 -9.09
N CYS A 124 2.08 4.48 -8.21
CA CYS A 124 2.55 3.88 -6.96
C CYS A 124 2.20 2.39 -6.94
N LEU A 125 3.12 1.58 -6.46
CA LEU A 125 2.86 0.18 -6.10
C LEU A 125 3.39 -0.09 -4.69
N THR A 126 2.61 -0.81 -3.89
CA THR A 126 3.02 -1.25 -2.55
C THR A 126 3.06 -2.77 -2.50
N TYR A 127 4.20 -3.32 -2.07
CA TYR A 127 4.43 -4.76 -1.94
C TYR A 127 4.38 -5.17 -0.47
N GLY A 128 3.27 -5.77 -0.09
CA GLY A 128 2.98 -6.22 1.27
C GLY A 128 2.36 -7.61 1.28
N THR A 129 1.29 -7.82 2.06
CA THR A 129 0.48 -9.05 2.04
C THR A 129 -0.08 -9.32 0.63
N GLY A 130 -0.52 -8.26 -0.05
CA GLY A 130 -0.86 -8.24 -1.48
C GLY A 130 0.00 -7.23 -2.23
N ILE A 131 -0.46 -6.82 -3.41
CA ILE A 131 0.09 -5.72 -4.19
C ILE A 131 -1.01 -4.68 -4.40
N GLY A 132 -0.85 -3.54 -3.78
CA GLY A 132 -1.73 -2.40 -4.04
C GLY A 132 -1.13 -1.47 -5.09
N GLY A 133 -2.00 -0.71 -5.75
CA GLY A 133 -1.59 0.28 -6.72
C GLY A 133 -2.42 1.54 -6.66
N ALA A 134 -1.81 2.65 -7.03
CA ALA A 134 -2.50 3.93 -7.19
C ALA A 134 -1.93 4.70 -8.38
N MET A 135 -2.78 5.51 -9.00
CA MET A 135 -2.43 6.32 -10.15
C MET A 135 -2.62 7.80 -9.80
N PHE A 136 -1.55 8.58 -9.93
CA PHE A 136 -1.59 10.03 -9.81
C PHE A 136 -1.37 10.62 -11.20
N LEU A 137 -2.41 11.20 -11.78
CA LEU A 137 -2.43 11.68 -13.16
C LEU A 137 -2.97 13.11 -13.21
N ASN A 138 -2.32 13.97 -13.97
CA ASN A 138 -2.68 15.39 -14.09
C ASN A 138 -2.79 16.10 -12.72
N ASN A 139 -1.83 15.85 -11.84
CA ASN A 139 -1.78 16.37 -10.46
C ASN A 139 -2.96 15.93 -9.56
N LYS A 140 -3.63 14.84 -9.89
CA LYS A 140 -4.77 14.31 -9.13
C LYS A 140 -4.69 12.80 -9.03
N LEU A 141 -5.19 12.28 -7.93
CA LEU A 141 -5.41 10.85 -7.77
C LEU A 141 -6.52 10.41 -8.74
N TYR A 142 -6.22 9.42 -9.58
CA TYR A 142 -7.18 8.82 -10.50
C TYR A 142 -7.87 7.64 -9.84
N LYS A 143 -9.15 7.77 -9.56
CA LYS A 143 -9.95 6.77 -8.82
C LYS A 143 -10.79 5.86 -9.72
N GLY A 144 -10.88 6.16 -11.01
CA GLY A 144 -11.76 5.43 -11.94
C GLY A 144 -13.24 5.68 -11.67
N ASN A 145 -14.09 4.81 -12.24
CA ASN A 145 -15.55 4.97 -12.17
C ASN A 145 -16.14 4.63 -10.78
N ALA A 146 -15.53 3.69 -10.06
CA ALA A 146 -16.07 3.14 -8.81
C ALA A 146 -15.07 3.23 -7.65
N SER A 147 -14.22 4.24 -7.65
CA SER A 147 -13.13 4.42 -6.66
C SER A 147 -12.21 3.20 -6.54
N SER A 148 -12.05 2.42 -7.62
CA SER A 148 -11.34 1.13 -7.64
C SER A 148 -10.24 1.08 -8.72
N ALA A 149 -9.76 2.22 -9.21
CA ALA A 149 -8.66 2.23 -10.15
C ALA A 149 -7.33 1.89 -9.45
N GLY A 150 -6.41 1.29 -10.18
CA GLY A 150 -5.08 0.96 -9.64
C GLY A 150 -4.95 -0.44 -9.05
N GLU A 151 -5.91 -1.31 -9.23
CA GLU A 151 -5.88 -2.72 -8.77
C GLU A 151 -4.82 -3.55 -9.52
N PHE A 152 -3.58 -3.06 -9.58
CA PHE A 152 -2.49 -3.70 -10.33
C PHE A 152 -2.15 -5.10 -9.81
N GLY A 153 -2.34 -5.36 -8.52
CA GLY A 153 -2.12 -6.68 -7.93
C GLY A 153 -3.02 -7.77 -8.52
N HIS A 154 -4.16 -7.38 -9.10
CA HIS A 154 -5.11 -8.31 -9.71
C HIS A 154 -4.95 -8.46 -11.23
N MET A 155 -3.94 -7.83 -11.85
CA MET A 155 -3.57 -8.14 -13.23
C MET A 155 -3.22 -9.63 -13.35
N ILE A 156 -3.73 -10.30 -14.37
CA ILE A 156 -3.41 -11.70 -14.64
C ILE A 156 -2.04 -11.78 -15.31
N THR A 157 -1.03 -12.21 -14.58
CA THR A 157 0.32 -12.46 -15.09
C THR A 157 0.55 -13.93 -15.46
N HIS A 158 -0.28 -14.84 -14.92
CA HIS A 158 -0.21 -16.27 -15.12
C HIS A 158 -1.59 -16.85 -15.41
N ALA A 159 -1.97 -16.98 -16.67
CA ALA A 159 -3.27 -17.53 -17.05
C ALA A 159 -3.45 -18.98 -16.51
N GLY A 160 -4.56 -19.23 -15.79
CA GLY A 160 -4.83 -20.52 -15.14
C GLY A 160 -3.88 -20.84 -13.98
N GLY A 161 -3.27 -19.82 -13.38
CA GLY A 161 -2.30 -19.96 -12.28
C GLY A 161 -2.92 -20.09 -10.91
N LYS A 162 -2.22 -19.57 -9.86
CA LYS A 162 -2.67 -19.69 -8.47
C LYS A 162 -4.01 -18.99 -8.25
N GLN A 163 -4.85 -19.59 -7.39
CA GLN A 163 -6.08 -18.96 -6.90
C GLN A 163 -5.75 -17.66 -6.13
N CYS A 164 -6.54 -16.63 -6.38
CA CYS A 164 -6.44 -15.35 -5.70
C CYS A 164 -7.63 -15.12 -4.78
N THR A 165 -7.44 -14.36 -3.72
CA THR A 165 -8.50 -13.97 -2.77
C THR A 165 -9.60 -13.13 -3.41
N CYS A 166 -9.36 -12.51 -4.58
CA CYS A 166 -10.38 -11.82 -5.37
C CYS A 166 -11.37 -12.75 -6.09
N GLY A 167 -11.16 -14.07 -6.02
CA GLY A 167 -11.96 -15.08 -6.72
C GLY A 167 -11.45 -15.44 -8.12
N GLY A 168 -10.45 -14.71 -8.65
CA GLY A 168 -9.78 -15.00 -9.93
C GLY A 168 -8.56 -15.90 -9.77
N GLU A 169 -7.90 -16.20 -10.89
CA GLU A 169 -6.68 -17.02 -10.95
C GLU A 169 -5.55 -16.28 -11.65
N GLY A 170 -4.31 -16.51 -11.19
CA GLY A 170 -3.11 -15.99 -11.85
C GLY A 170 -2.81 -14.53 -11.64
N CYS A 171 -3.42 -13.90 -10.63
CA CYS A 171 -3.18 -12.51 -10.26
C CYS A 171 -1.72 -12.25 -9.89
N TYR A 172 -1.20 -11.11 -10.27
CA TYR A 172 0.18 -10.67 -10.03
C TYR A 172 0.61 -10.78 -8.57
N GLU A 173 -0.25 -10.37 -7.64
CA GLU A 173 0.06 -10.43 -6.20
C GLU A 173 0.32 -11.85 -5.69
N CYS A 174 -0.27 -12.87 -6.32
CA CYS A 174 -0.05 -14.27 -5.94
C CYS A 174 1.38 -14.75 -6.20
N TYR A 175 2.15 -13.97 -6.98
CA TYR A 175 3.53 -14.31 -7.38
C TYR A 175 4.54 -13.30 -6.88
N ALA A 176 4.22 -12.02 -6.87
CA ALA A 176 5.16 -10.93 -6.64
C ALA A 176 4.95 -10.17 -5.32
N SER A 177 3.95 -10.50 -4.49
CA SER A 177 3.79 -9.88 -3.18
C SER A 177 4.87 -10.34 -2.19
N ALA A 178 5.07 -9.59 -1.10
CA ALA A 178 5.96 -10.01 -0.01
C ALA A 178 5.49 -11.33 0.63
N LYS A 179 4.17 -11.54 0.72
CA LYS A 179 3.59 -12.83 1.16
C LYS A 179 4.01 -13.96 0.22
N ALA A 180 3.95 -13.76 -1.08
CA ALA A 180 4.36 -14.77 -2.07
C ALA A 180 5.84 -15.13 -1.93
N LEU A 181 6.73 -14.16 -1.66
CA LEU A 181 8.14 -14.44 -1.37
C LEU A 181 8.30 -15.29 -0.13
N ILE A 182 7.65 -14.91 0.99
CA ILE A 182 7.73 -15.65 2.26
C ILE A 182 7.31 -17.10 2.06
N GLU A 183 6.18 -17.31 1.39
CA GLU A 183 5.66 -18.66 1.09
C GLU A 183 6.63 -19.46 0.20
N ALA A 184 7.19 -18.84 -0.82
CA ALA A 184 8.13 -19.50 -1.74
C ALA A 184 9.43 -19.91 -1.05
N VAL A 185 10.02 -19.00 -0.24
CA VAL A 185 11.25 -19.29 0.52
C VAL A 185 11.02 -20.40 1.53
N ASN A 186 9.96 -20.31 2.31
CA ASN A 186 9.67 -21.30 3.36
C ASN A 186 9.35 -22.68 2.76
N LYS A 187 8.60 -22.73 1.67
CA LYS A 187 8.32 -23.99 0.96
C LYS A 187 9.57 -24.64 0.37
N ALA A 188 10.43 -23.84 -0.28
CA ALA A 188 11.63 -24.36 -0.94
C ALA A 188 12.70 -24.84 0.05
N ASN A 189 12.77 -24.24 1.24
CA ASN A 189 13.84 -24.50 2.21
C ASN A 189 13.34 -25.18 3.49
N SER A 190 12.06 -25.55 3.58
CA SER A 190 11.45 -26.14 4.77
C SER A 190 11.69 -25.30 6.04
N THR A 191 11.55 -23.98 5.91
CA THR A 191 11.77 -22.99 6.97
C THR A 191 10.45 -22.30 7.38
N ASN A 192 10.52 -21.46 8.41
CA ASN A 192 9.40 -20.60 8.82
C ASN A 192 9.92 -19.18 9.08
N LEU A 193 10.54 -18.59 8.08
CA LEU A 193 11.11 -17.25 8.12
C LEU A 193 10.04 -16.20 7.77
N ASN A 194 10.09 -15.06 8.44
CA ASN A 194 9.35 -13.86 8.02
C ASN A 194 10.18 -13.00 7.04
N ALA A 195 9.60 -11.93 6.49
CA ALA A 195 10.26 -11.10 5.51
C ALA A 195 11.61 -10.51 6.00
N PHE A 196 11.70 -10.06 7.24
CA PHE A 196 12.95 -9.53 7.82
C PHE A 196 14.01 -10.63 7.91
N GLN A 197 13.65 -11.79 8.45
CA GLN A 197 14.57 -12.91 8.61
C GLN A 197 15.13 -13.44 7.28
N ILE A 198 14.34 -13.37 6.20
CA ILE A 198 14.80 -13.76 4.85
C ILE A 198 15.99 -12.90 4.41
N PHE A 199 16.00 -11.61 4.71
CA PHE A 199 17.04 -10.67 4.32
C PHE A 199 18.13 -10.49 5.37
N GLU A 200 18.04 -11.12 6.55
CA GLU A 200 19.15 -11.19 7.49
C GLU A 200 20.36 -11.87 6.84
N LYS A 201 21.56 -11.35 7.12
CA LYS A 201 22.81 -11.80 6.48
C LYS A 201 23.00 -13.31 6.47
N GLU A 202 22.62 -13.98 7.56
CA GLU A 202 22.74 -15.44 7.69
C GLU A 202 21.88 -16.20 6.68
N ASN A 203 20.64 -15.78 6.46
CA ASN A 203 19.72 -16.42 5.52
C ASN A 203 19.97 -15.94 4.09
N PHE A 204 20.14 -14.66 3.89
CA PHE A 204 20.34 -14.05 2.58
C PHE A 204 21.64 -14.51 1.89
N SER A 205 22.67 -14.93 2.63
CA SER A 205 23.90 -15.48 2.06
C SER A 205 23.75 -16.91 1.52
N LYS A 206 22.68 -17.62 1.84
CA LYS A 206 22.41 -18.98 1.36
C LYS A 206 22.00 -18.95 -0.12
N PRO A 207 22.73 -19.66 -1.01
CA PRO A 207 22.45 -19.63 -2.47
C PRO A 207 21.01 -20.06 -2.81
N GLU A 208 20.46 -21.04 -2.08
CA GLU A 208 19.12 -21.54 -2.25
C GLU A 208 18.04 -20.48 -1.94
N ILE A 209 18.20 -19.70 -0.87
CA ILE A 209 17.29 -18.60 -0.52
C ILE A 209 17.44 -17.48 -1.55
N ARG A 210 18.69 -17.13 -1.89
CA ARG A 210 18.97 -16.10 -2.89
C ARG A 210 18.33 -16.39 -4.24
N SER A 211 18.40 -17.64 -4.70
CA SER A 211 17.78 -18.08 -5.95
C SER A 211 16.25 -17.91 -5.95
N VAL A 212 15.59 -18.09 -4.79
CA VAL A 212 14.13 -17.86 -4.68
C VAL A 212 13.82 -16.37 -4.72
N ILE A 213 14.63 -15.55 -4.04
CA ILE A 213 14.48 -14.08 -4.06
C ILE A 213 14.64 -13.56 -5.49
N ASP A 214 15.66 -14.03 -6.23
CA ASP A 214 15.92 -13.59 -7.61
C ASP A 214 14.74 -13.91 -8.54
N LYS A 215 14.15 -15.11 -8.42
CA LYS A 215 12.95 -15.49 -9.18
C LYS A 215 11.73 -14.67 -8.80
N TRP A 216 11.56 -14.36 -7.51
CA TRP A 216 10.48 -13.52 -7.06
C TRP A 216 10.62 -12.08 -7.60
N ILE A 217 11.84 -11.55 -7.69
CA ILE A 217 12.09 -10.24 -8.32
C ILE A 217 11.77 -10.29 -9.82
N ASP A 218 12.03 -11.43 -10.51
CA ASP A 218 11.62 -11.60 -11.90
C ASP A 218 10.09 -11.52 -12.07
N GLU A 219 9.32 -12.07 -11.11
CA GLU A 219 7.87 -11.90 -11.08
C GLU A 219 7.45 -10.43 -10.88
N MET A 220 8.15 -9.68 -10.03
CA MET A 220 7.90 -8.24 -9.88
C MET A 220 8.12 -7.49 -11.20
N ILE A 221 9.20 -7.83 -11.91
CA ILE A 221 9.56 -7.20 -13.18
C ILE A 221 8.50 -7.47 -14.26
N ILE A 222 7.92 -8.67 -14.33
CA ILE A 222 6.83 -8.98 -15.27
C ILE A 222 5.66 -8.00 -15.10
N GLY A 223 5.19 -7.80 -13.88
CA GLY A 223 4.10 -6.87 -13.62
C GLY A 223 4.47 -5.41 -13.90
N LEU A 224 5.68 -5.00 -13.52
CA LEU A 224 6.17 -3.65 -13.79
C LEU A 224 6.26 -3.37 -15.29
N ILE A 225 6.76 -4.31 -16.11
CA ILE A 225 6.81 -4.18 -17.56
C ILE A 225 5.40 -3.98 -18.16
N ASN A 226 4.42 -4.77 -17.73
CA ASN A 226 3.04 -4.63 -18.18
C ASN A 226 2.49 -3.24 -17.88
N ILE A 227 2.70 -2.75 -16.66
CA ILE A 227 2.27 -1.41 -16.21
C ILE A 227 2.98 -0.32 -17.03
N ILE A 228 4.29 -0.45 -17.24
CA ILE A 228 5.07 0.51 -18.04
C ILE A 228 4.54 0.57 -19.48
N TYR A 229 4.25 -0.57 -20.12
CA TYR A 229 3.73 -0.59 -21.47
C TYR A 229 2.31 -0.04 -21.62
N ILE A 230 1.47 -0.15 -20.57
CA ILE A 230 0.10 0.36 -20.59
C ILE A 230 0.06 1.88 -20.34
N PHE A 231 0.83 2.36 -19.36
CA PHE A 231 0.71 3.74 -18.86
C PHE A 231 1.84 4.65 -19.32
N ASN A 232 2.99 4.09 -19.70
CA ASN A 232 4.21 4.83 -20.03
C ASN A 232 4.50 5.99 -19.05
N PRO A 233 4.55 5.70 -17.73
CA PRO A 233 4.67 6.75 -16.73
C PRO A 233 6.11 7.28 -16.66
N PRO A 234 6.32 8.56 -16.34
CA PRO A 234 7.66 9.09 -16.11
C PRO A 234 8.28 8.57 -14.80
N LEU A 235 7.45 8.17 -13.85
CA LEU A 235 7.89 7.72 -12.52
C LEU A 235 7.00 6.59 -12.00
N ILE A 236 7.62 5.59 -11.38
CA ILE A 236 6.95 4.59 -10.54
C ILE A 236 7.58 4.63 -9.15
N VAL A 237 6.76 4.82 -8.12
CA VAL A 237 7.19 4.81 -6.72
C VAL A 237 6.82 3.48 -6.09
N LEU A 238 7.82 2.76 -5.60
CA LEU A 238 7.66 1.46 -4.96
C LEU A 238 7.66 1.60 -3.44
N GLY A 239 6.60 1.10 -2.80
CA GLY A 239 6.40 1.08 -1.36
C GLY A 239 6.25 -0.33 -0.79
N GLY A 240 6.04 -0.40 0.52
CA GLY A 240 5.98 -1.64 1.28
C GLY A 240 7.29 -1.95 2.00
N GLY A 241 7.19 -2.68 3.10
CA GLY A 241 8.35 -2.94 3.98
C GLY A 241 9.52 -3.62 3.28
N ILE A 242 9.23 -4.52 2.36
CA ILE A 242 10.24 -5.28 1.62
C ILE A 242 11.06 -4.42 0.65
N MET A 243 10.52 -3.28 0.22
CA MET A 243 11.24 -2.33 -0.62
C MET A 243 12.33 -1.55 0.13
N ASN A 244 12.46 -1.73 1.44
CA ASN A 244 13.60 -1.20 2.21
C ASN A 244 14.90 -1.97 1.96
N GLU A 245 14.80 -3.18 1.39
CA GLU A 245 15.96 -4.00 1.04
C GLU A 245 16.60 -3.49 -0.26
N ASP A 246 17.82 -2.97 -0.18
CA ASP A 246 18.52 -2.38 -1.32
C ASP A 246 18.67 -3.36 -2.48
N TYR A 247 18.92 -4.63 -2.16
CA TYR A 247 19.05 -5.69 -3.15
C TYR A 247 17.86 -5.81 -4.11
N VAL A 248 16.64 -5.60 -3.61
CA VAL A 248 15.41 -5.74 -4.42
C VAL A 248 15.39 -4.67 -5.51
N LEU A 249 15.57 -3.40 -5.13
CA LEU A 249 15.55 -2.31 -6.09
C LEU A 249 16.74 -2.37 -7.05
N ASP A 250 17.93 -2.66 -6.54
CA ASP A 250 19.15 -2.81 -7.35
C ASP A 250 19.03 -3.90 -8.42
N LEU A 251 18.35 -5.01 -8.10
CA LEU A 251 18.17 -6.09 -9.07
C LEU A 251 17.07 -5.77 -10.08
N ILE A 252 15.99 -5.13 -9.66
CA ILE A 252 14.98 -4.60 -10.59
C ILE A 252 15.65 -3.65 -11.59
N ASP A 253 16.42 -2.69 -11.10
CA ASP A 253 17.08 -1.66 -11.91
C ASP A 253 18.05 -2.27 -12.94
N ARG A 254 18.85 -3.26 -12.53
CA ARG A 254 19.78 -3.96 -13.42
C ARG A 254 19.09 -4.75 -14.53
N LYS A 255 17.90 -5.29 -14.29
CA LYS A 255 17.23 -6.20 -15.23
C LYS A 255 16.22 -5.53 -16.12
N ILE A 256 15.37 -4.64 -15.57
CA ILE A 256 14.16 -4.18 -16.22
C ILE A 256 14.43 -3.41 -17.52
N TYR A 257 15.41 -2.51 -17.52
CA TYR A 257 15.72 -1.69 -18.70
C TYR A 257 16.25 -2.49 -19.88
N ASN A 258 16.79 -3.69 -19.65
CA ASN A 258 17.21 -4.60 -20.73
C ASN A 258 16.02 -5.35 -21.37
N LEU A 259 14.88 -5.36 -20.70
CA LEU A 259 13.67 -6.02 -21.15
C LEU A 259 12.67 -5.07 -21.79
N LEU A 260 12.82 -3.77 -21.55
CA LEU A 260 11.95 -2.74 -22.12
C LEU A 260 12.37 -2.35 -23.54
N MET A 261 11.38 -2.05 -24.39
CA MET A 261 11.61 -1.36 -25.66
C MET A 261 12.19 0.03 -25.39
N ASP A 262 13.05 0.51 -26.29
CA ASP A 262 13.85 1.73 -26.09
C ASP A 262 13.01 2.96 -25.71
N ASN A 263 11.83 3.13 -26.30
CA ASN A 263 10.93 4.26 -26.01
C ASN A 263 10.36 4.26 -24.59
N PHE A 264 10.47 3.15 -23.84
CA PHE A 264 9.95 3.01 -22.49
C PHE A 264 11.04 3.04 -21.41
N LYS A 265 12.32 3.16 -21.82
CA LYS A 265 13.47 3.15 -20.88
C LYS A 265 13.63 4.46 -20.10
N ASN A 266 12.83 5.48 -20.41
CA ASN A 266 12.86 6.77 -19.69
C ASN A 266 12.07 6.77 -18.37
N VAL A 267 11.44 5.68 -18.01
CA VAL A 267 10.74 5.56 -16.72
C VAL A 267 11.75 5.53 -15.57
N ASN A 268 11.50 6.32 -14.52
CA ASN A 268 12.24 6.22 -13.27
C ASN A 268 11.50 5.30 -12.31
N ILE A 269 12.18 4.30 -11.77
CA ILE A 269 11.63 3.41 -10.74
C ILE A 269 12.37 3.71 -9.45
N VAL A 270 11.66 4.18 -8.44
CA VAL A 270 12.28 4.63 -7.19
C VAL A 270 11.56 4.07 -5.98
N ARG A 271 12.27 3.99 -4.86
CA ARG A 271 11.69 3.70 -3.56
C ARG A 271 10.96 4.93 -3.01
N SER A 272 9.87 4.68 -2.27
CA SER A 272 9.23 5.69 -1.44
C SER A 272 10.24 6.43 -0.57
N LYS A 273 10.17 7.76 -0.54
CA LYS A 273 11.01 8.59 0.35
C LYS A 273 10.46 8.63 1.78
N LEU A 274 9.15 8.58 1.92
CA LEU A 274 8.44 8.70 3.19
C LEU A 274 8.26 7.36 3.91
N LYS A 275 8.44 6.24 3.18
CA LYS A 275 8.31 4.88 3.72
C LYS A 275 6.94 4.66 4.39
N SER A 276 6.95 4.35 5.70
CA SER A 276 5.74 4.08 6.48
C SER A 276 4.90 5.33 6.79
N ASP A 277 5.41 6.52 6.53
CA ASP A 277 4.72 7.78 6.83
C ASP A 277 3.88 8.29 5.66
N SER A 278 4.09 7.73 4.46
CA SER A 278 3.44 8.21 3.24
C SER A 278 1.92 8.28 3.37
N ALA A 279 1.29 7.21 3.83
CA ALA A 279 -0.16 7.16 3.98
C ALA A 279 -0.68 8.14 5.04
N LEU A 280 -0.03 8.19 6.21
CA LEU A 280 -0.40 9.14 7.28
C LEU A 280 -0.31 10.59 6.82
N LEU A 281 0.78 10.96 6.12
CA LEU A 281 0.97 12.31 5.59
C LEU A 281 -0.02 12.62 4.47
N GLY A 282 -0.30 11.65 3.59
CA GLY A 282 -1.24 11.81 2.50
C GLY A 282 -2.64 12.13 2.98
N VAL A 283 -3.18 11.32 3.90
CA VAL A 283 -4.52 11.58 4.46
C VAL A 283 -4.55 12.83 5.34
N SER A 284 -3.46 13.14 6.05
CA SER A 284 -3.37 14.38 6.83
C SER A 284 -3.46 15.63 5.96
N TYR A 285 -2.79 15.61 4.80
CA TYR A 285 -2.86 16.71 3.84
C TYR A 285 -4.29 16.90 3.32
N GLU A 286 -4.94 15.84 2.88
CA GLU A 286 -6.32 15.93 2.37
C GLU A 286 -7.31 16.34 3.48
N ALA A 287 -7.18 15.83 4.69
CA ALA A 287 -7.98 16.25 5.83
C ALA A 287 -7.78 17.73 6.17
N SER A 288 -6.60 18.31 5.93
CA SER A 288 -6.33 19.72 6.16
C SER A 288 -7.10 20.65 5.22
N GLN A 289 -7.63 20.11 4.11
CA GLN A 289 -8.41 20.88 3.13
C GLN A 289 -9.92 20.90 3.45
N LEU A 290 -10.40 20.11 4.46
CA LEU A 290 -11.76 20.16 4.98
C LEU A 290 -11.98 21.46 5.80
#